data_82c0070224966fb3929bc83054ad1c66
#
_entry.id   82c0070224966fb3929bc83054ad1c66
#
_cell.length_a   1.000
_cell.length_b   1.000
_cell.length_c   1.000
_cell.angle_alpha   90.00
_cell.angle_beta   90.00
_cell.angle_gamma   90.00
#
_symmetry.space_group_name_H-M   'P 1'
#
loop_
_entity.id
_entity.type
_entity.pdbx_description
1 polymer ?
#
loop_
_entity_poly.entity_id
_entity_poly.type
_entity_poly.pdbx_seq_one_letter_code
_entity_poly.pdbx_strand_id
1 'polypeptide(L)'
;LLLKPKIAPDDATLITTTAAVAICGAVEALSGEAAGIKWVNDVFLRGKKVCGILTEGSFDMESGQFEYAVLGTGINVYEPAGGFPQEIREIAGSVLTSPTPDGKNRMIAEYLNRFLPLYRALGSEETNAEYRKRSFVLGRMVNVISGTGTTPARAIDVDERCRLVVEYEDGHRE
;
A
#
# COMPACT_ATOMS: atom_id res chain seq x y z
N LEU A 1 -13.42 4.09 -1.96
CA LEU A 1 -13.50 5.29 -2.79
C LEU A 1 -13.78 4.90 -4.23
N LEU A 2 -14.68 5.64 -4.91
CA LEU A 2 -14.87 5.54 -6.35
C LEU A 2 -14.08 6.67 -7.03
N LEU A 3 -13.19 6.30 -7.94
CA LEU A 3 -12.26 7.21 -8.60
C LEU A 3 -12.48 7.17 -10.13
N LYS A 4 -12.16 8.26 -10.81
CA LYS A 4 -12.06 8.34 -12.27
C LYS A 4 -10.66 8.83 -12.65
N PRO A 5 -9.66 7.94 -12.60
CA PRO A 5 -8.28 8.32 -12.87
C PRO A 5 -8.08 8.59 -14.37
N LYS A 6 -7.25 9.60 -14.68
CA LYS A 6 -6.85 9.93 -16.05
C LYS A 6 -5.41 9.45 -16.29
N ILE A 7 -5.21 8.15 -16.17
CA ILE A 7 -3.92 7.48 -16.35
C ILE A 7 -4.07 6.28 -17.28
N ALA A 8 -2.96 5.79 -17.82
CA ALA A 8 -2.94 4.56 -18.59
C ALA A 8 -3.16 3.32 -17.68
N PRO A 9 -3.68 2.21 -18.21
CA PRO A 9 -3.84 0.95 -17.47
C PRO A 9 -2.57 0.48 -16.78
N ASP A 10 -1.42 0.62 -17.43
CA ASP A 10 -0.11 0.25 -16.90
C ASP A 10 0.29 1.02 -15.64
N ASP A 11 -0.33 2.18 -15.40
CA ASP A 11 -0.07 3.04 -14.25
C ASP A 11 -1.06 2.80 -13.10
N ALA A 12 -1.92 1.77 -13.19
CA ALA A 12 -2.94 1.44 -12.17
C ALA A 12 -2.35 1.25 -10.77
N THR A 13 -1.14 0.69 -10.68
CA THR A 13 -0.43 0.46 -9.43
C THR A 13 -0.20 1.77 -8.66
N LEU A 14 -0.05 2.91 -9.35
CA LEU A 14 0.15 4.22 -8.72
C LEU A 14 -1.02 4.63 -7.81
N ILE A 15 -2.24 4.17 -8.08
CA ILE A 15 -3.40 4.44 -7.19
C ILE A 15 -3.20 3.77 -5.84
N THR A 16 -2.82 2.49 -5.87
CA THR A 16 -2.58 1.68 -4.67
C THR A 16 -1.41 2.21 -3.85
N THR A 17 -0.30 2.55 -4.51
CA THR A 17 0.92 3.01 -3.84
C THR A 17 0.75 4.42 -3.27
N THR A 18 0.04 5.29 -3.97
CA THR A 18 -0.35 6.62 -3.45
C THR A 18 -1.24 6.49 -2.21
N ALA A 19 -2.20 5.56 -2.22
CA ALA A 19 -3.03 5.28 -1.05
C ALA A 19 -2.18 4.75 0.13
N ALA A 20 -1.20 3.88 -0.14
CA ALA A 20 -0.32 3.36 0.90
C ALA A 20 0.51 4.47 1.58
N VAL A 21 1.06 5.42 0.81
CA VAL A 21 1.76 6.60 1.35
C VAL A 21 0.83 7.45 2.22
N ALA A 22 -0.38 7.73 1.74
CA ALA A 22 -1.38 8.50 2.49
C ALA A 22 -1.78 7.82 3.80
N ILE A 23 -1.97 6.49 3.77
CA ILE A 23 -2.30 5.70 4.97
C ILE A 23 -1.13 5.69 5.96
N CYS A 24 0.11 5.55 5.51
CA CYS A 24 1.26 5.65 6.41
C CYS A 24 1.24 6.96 7.17
N GLY A 25 1.09 8.10 6.48
CA GLY A 25 1.00 9.39 7.14
C GLY A 25 -0.18 9.54 8.10
N ALA A 26 -1.34 8.93 7.78
CA ALA A 26 -2.51 8.93 8.67
C ALA A 26 -2.27 8.04 9.90
N VAL A 27 -1.66 6.86 9.73
CA VAL A 27 -1.29 5.96 10.83
C VAL A 27 -0.31 6.66 11.79
N GLU A 28 0.71 7.32 11.25
CA GLU A 28 1.70 8.07 12.03
C GLU A 28 1.08 9.23 12.81
N ALA A 29 0.13 9.96 12.19
CA ALA A 29 -0.58 11.06 12.85
C ALA A 29 -1.41 10.59 14.06
N LEU A 30 -1.93 9.35 14.03
CA LEU A 30 -2.73 8.82 15.11
C LEU A 30 -1.91 8.07 16.16
N SER A 31 -0.90 7.30 15.73
CA SER A 31 -0.11 6.43 16.61
C SER A 31 1.12 7.12 17.19
N GLY A 32 1.65 8.14 16.53
CA GLY A 32 2.94 8.75 16.86
C GLY A 32 4.16 7.89 16.45
N GLU A 33 3.96 6.81 15.71
CA GLU A 33 5.00 5.84 15.36
C GLU A 33 5.13 5.67 13.85
N ALA A 34 6.35 5.41 13.36
CA ALA A 34 6.63 5.24 11.94
C ALA A 34 5.95 4.00 11.36
N ALA A 35 5.28 4.17 10.23
CA ALA A 35 4.66 3.11 9.46
C ALA A 35 5.50 2.76 8.22
N GLY A 36 5.54 1.46 7.88
CA GLY A 36 6.24 0.96 6.71
C GLY A 36 5.30 0.29 5.72
N ILE A 37 5.79 0.12 4.48
CA ILE A 37 5.03 -0.51 3.41
C ILE A 37 5.69 -1.84 3.05
N LYS A 38 4.90 -2.91 3.05
CA LYS A 38 5.23 -4.14 2.35
C LYS A 38 4.65 -4.04 0.95
N TRP A 39 5.52 -4.00 -0.03
CA TRP A 39 5.11 -3.95 -1.44
C TRP A 39 4.06 -5.01 -1.75
N VAL A 40 2.93 -4.70 -2.38
CA VAL A 40 2.63 -3.41 -3.02
C VAL A 40 1.61 -2.59 -2.19
N ASN A 41 0.83 -3.24 -1.34
CA ASN A 41 -0.47 -2.76 -0.85
C ASN A 41 -0.70 -2.93 0.66
N ASP A 42 0.29 -3.38 1.42
CA ASP A 42 0.15 -3.65 2.84
C ASP A 42 0.90 -2.62 3.69
N VAL A 43 0.22 -1.99 4.64
CA VAL A 43 0.84 -1.08 5.60
C VAL A 43 1.05 -1.78 6.94
N PHE A 44 2.25 -1.61 7.46
CA PHE A 44 2.72 -2.22 8.71
C PHE A 44 3.04 -1.16 9.76
N LEU A 45 2.71 -1.47 11.00
CA LEU A 45 3.07 -0.72 12.18
C LEU A 45 3.55 -1.71 13.26
N ARG A 46 4.67 -1.44 13.93
CA ARG A 46 5.24 -2.34 14.96
C ARG A 46 5.46 -3.78 14.45
N GLY A 47 5.82 -3.95 13.18
CA GLY A 47 6.00 -5.27 12.57
C GLY A 47 4.72 -6.06 12.28
N LYS A 48 3.55 -5.48 12.48
CA LYS A 48 2.23 -6.09 12.23
C LYS A 48 1.49 -5.34 11.12
N LYS A 49 0.76 -6.07 10.28
CA LYS A 49 -0.09 -5.49 9.22
C LYS A 49 -1.29 -4.78 9.84
N VAL A 50 -1.41 -3.49 9.62
CA VAL A 50 -2.52 -2.65 10.10
C VAL A 50 -3.47 -2.21 9.00
N CYS A 51 -3.05 -2.31 7.74
CA CYS A 51 -3.92 -2.00 6.60
C CYS A 51 -3.58 -2.86 5.40
N GLY A 52 -4.60 -3.22 4.63
CA GLY A 52 -4.52 -3.77 3.29
C GLY A 52 -5.31 -2.90 2.32
N ILE A 53 -4.79 -2.73 1.11
CA ILE A 53 -5.37 -1.89 0.06
C ILE A 53 -5.69 -2.77 -1.14
N LEU A 54 -6.85 -2.56 -1.74
CA LEU A 54 -7.27 -3.23 -2.98
C LEU A 54 -7.77 -2.18 -3.95
N THR A 55 -7.23 -2.18 -5.16
CA THR A 55 -7.72 -1.36 -6.27
C THR A 55 -8.26 -2.26 -7.37
N GLU A 56 -9.51 -2.07 -7.72
CA GLU A 56 -10.19 -2.76 -8.82
C GLU A 56 -10.68 -1.71 -9.81
N GLY A 57 -10.59 -1.97 -11.10
CA GLY A 57 -10.96 -0.99 -12.11
C GLY A 57 -11.59 -1.60 -13.35
N SER A 58 -12.38 -0.80 -14.07
CA SER A 58 -12.88 -1.10 -15.40
C SER A 58 -12.21 -0.19 -16.42
N PHE A 59 -11.88 -0.76 -17.56
CA PHE A 59 -11.24 -0.09 -18.69
C PHE A 59 -12.15 -0.11 -19.90
N ASP A 60 -12.24 1.03 -20.55
CA ASP A 60 -12.81 1.10 -21.88
C ASP A 60 -11.78 0.60 -22.90
N MET A 61 -12.11 -0.50 -23.56
CA MET A 61 -11.22 -1.16 -24.53
C MET A 61 -11.02 -0.33 -25.80
N GLU A 62 -11.94 0.59 -26.15
CA GLU A 62 -11.84 1.42 -27.35
C GLU A 62 -10.91 2.62 -27.11
N SER A 63 -11.06 3.30 -25.97
CA SER A 63 -10.23 4.46 -25.61
C SER A 63 -8.94 4.10 -24.87
N GLY A 64 -8.85 2.88 -24.32
CA GLY A 64 -7.73 2.45 -23.48
C GLY A 64 -7.63 3.23 -22.15
N GLN A 65 -8.74 3.84 -21.70
CA GLN A 65 -8.78 4.63 -20.48
C GLN A 65 -9.58 3.94 -19.38
N PHE A 66 -9.33 4.32 -18.15
CA PHE A 66 -10.18 3.90 -17.04
C PHE A 66 -11.59 4.50 -17.17
N GLU A 67 -12.61 3.66 -17.09
CA GLU A 67 -13.97 4.12 -16.82
C GLU A 67 -14.11 4.55 -15.35
N TYR A 68 -13.61 3.73 -14.45
CA TYR A 68 -13.54 3.99 -13.01
C TYR A 68 -12.53 3.06 -12.34
N ALA A 69 -12.14 3.43 -11.13
CA ALA A 69 -11.44 2.55 -10.19
C ALA A 69 -12.10 2.59 -8.82
N VAL A 70 -12.24 1.43 -8.20
CA VAL A 70 -12.71 1.28 -6.82
C VAL A 70 -11.49 1.03 -5.93
N LEU A 71 -11.20 1.96 -5.05
CA LEU A 71 -10.12 1.85 -4.09
C LEU A 71 -10.69 1.46 -2.71
N GLY A 72 -10.48 0.21 -2.33
CA GLY A 72 -10.80 -0.33 -1.01
C GLY A 72 -9.60 -0.23 -0.06
N THR A 73 -9.83 0.25 1.16
CA THR A 73 -8.80 0.33 2.20
C THR A 73 -9.33 -0.28 3.48
N GLY A 74 -8.76 -1.41 3.91
CA GLY A 74 -9.12 -2.09 5.15
C GLY A 74 -8.13 -1.73 6.26
N ILE A 75 -8.55 -0.90 7.23
CA ILE A 75 -7.67 -0.40 8.28
C ILE A 75 -8.10 -0.96 9.64
N ASN A 76 -7.20 -1.64 10.32
CA ASN A 76 -7.39 -2.11 11.69
C ASN A 76 -7.13 -0.97 12.67
N VAL A 77 -8.11 -0.11 12.91
CA VAL A 77 -7.95 1.03 13.84
C VAL A 77 -7.77 0.55 15.26
N TYR A 78 -8.54 -0.45 15.67
CA TYR A 78 -8.48 -1.11 16.99
C TYR A 78 -8.39 -2.62 16.84
N GLU A 79 -7.84 -3.26 17.85
CA GLU A 79 -7.94 -4.71 17.97
C GLU A 79 -9.40 -5.11 18.20
N PRO A 80 -9.90 -6.18 17.53
CA PRO A 80 -11.24 -6.72 17.79
C PRO A 80 -11.41 -7.17 19.24
N ALA A 81 -12.66 -7.11 19.76
CA ALA A 81 -13.01 -7.54 21.11
C ALA A 81 -12.75 -9.01 21.31
N GLY A 82 -12.03 -9.73 21.11
CA GLY A 82 -11.63 -11.15 21.21
C GLY A 82 -10.27 -11.42 20.60
N GLY A 83 -9.58 -10.34 20.20
CA GLY A 83 -8.32 -10.42 19.47
C GLY A 83 -8.51 -10.74 17.98
N PHE A 84 -7.43 -10.80 17.25
CA PHE A 84 -7.43 -11.26 15.87
C PHE A 84 -7.61 -12.79 15.81
N PRO A 85 -8.25 -13.33 14.75
CA PRO A 85 -8.32 -14.77 14.51
C PRO A 85 -6.94 -15.44 14.60
N GLN A 86 -6.91 -16.69 15.05
CA GLN A 86 -5.66 -17.41 15.33
C GLN A 86 -4.75 -17.47 14.11
N GLU A 87 -5.32 -17.60 12.91
CA GLU A 87 -4.62 -17.73 11.64
C GLU A 87 -3.82 -16.46 11.24
N ILE A 88 -4.25 -15.29 11.73
CA ILE A 88 -3.63 -13.99 11.38
C ILE A 88 -3.05 -13.25 12.60
N ARG A 89 -3.19 -13.78 13.81
CA ARG A 89 -2.77 -13.13 15.07
C ARG A 89 -1.30 -12.71 15.07
N GLU A 90 -0.45 -13.52 14.45
CA GLU A 90 0.98 -13.24 14.36
C GLU A 90 1.32 -12.16 13.32
N ILE A 91 0.40 -11.89 12.39
CA ILE A 91 0.62 -10.98 11.27
C ILE A 91 -0.15 -9.67 11.47
N ALA A 92 -1.39 -9.74 11.95
CA ALA A 92 -2.28 -8.59 12.07
C ALA A 92 -1.97 -7.75 13.33
N GLY A 93 -2.15 -6.45 13.19
CA GLY A 93 -2.08 -5.48 14.28
C GLY A 93 -3.10 -4.37 14.12
N SER A 94 -3.17 -3.48 15.08
CA SER A 94 -4.03 -2.30 15.08
C SER A 94 -3.22 -1.00 15.19
N VAL A 95 -3.80 0.10 14.68
CA VAL A 95 -3.16 1.42 14.72
C VAL A 95 -3.12 1.95 16.15
N LEU A 96 -4.24 1.85 16.87
CA LEU A 96 -4.37 2.32 18.25
C LEU A 96 -4.45 1.13 19.21
N THR A 97 -3.75 1.25 20.32
CA THR A 97 -3.68 0.21 21.37
C THR A 97 -4.92 0.20 22.28
N SER A 98 -5.68 1.30 22.28
CA SER A 98 -6.92 1.43 23.06
C SER A 98 -7.93 2.29 22.29
N PRO A 99 -9.24 2.07 22.51
CA PRO A 99 -10.28 2.93 21.95
C PRO A 99 -10.13 4.38 22.40
N THR A 100 -10.23 5.30 21.45
CA THR A 100 -10.26 6.75 21.71
C THR A 100 -11.54 7.33 21.13
N PRO A 101 -12.07 8.43 21.68
CA PRO A 101 -13.18 9.15 21.07
C PRO A 101 -12.87 9.47 19.61
N ASP A 102 -13.80 9.17 18.72
CA ASP A 102 -13.73 9.45 17.28
C ASP A 102 -12.49 8.90 16.53
N GLY A 103 -11.75 7.93 17.09
CA GLY A 103 -10.53 7.43 16.49
C GLY A 103 -10.72 6.89 15.06
N LYS A 104 -11.83 6.21 14.76
CA LYS A 104 -12.16 5.78 13.39
C LYS A 104 -12.43 6.97 12.47
N ASN A 105 -13.20 7.95 12.91
CA ASN A 105 -13.50 9.15 12.13
C ASN A 105 -12.23 9.97 11.87
N ARG A 106 -11.37 10.10 12.87
CA ARG A 106 -10.07 10.77 12.74
C ARG A 106 -9.18 10.02 11.74
N MET A 107 -9.13 8.69 11.81
CA MET A 107 -8.35 7.88 10.85
C MET A 107 -8.83 8.12 9.40
N ILE A 108 -10.14 8.12 9.18
CA ILE A 108 -10.73 8.38 7.86
C ILE A 108 -10.39 9.79 7.39
N ALA A 109 -10.56 10.80 8.25
CA ALA A 109 -10.27 12.19 7.92
C ALA A 109 -8.79 12.41 7.58
N GLU A 110 -7.87 11.88 8.39
CA GLU A 110 -6.42 11.97 8.16
C GLU A 110 -6.02 11.27 6.85
N TYR A 111 -6.59 10.10 6.60
CA TYR A 111 -6.35 9.39 5.34
C TYR A 111 -6.83 10.21 4.13
N LEU A 112 -8.09 10.66 4.13
CA LEU A 112 -8.66 11.38 2.98
C LEU A 112 -7.97 12.73 2.74
N ASN A 113 -7.64 13.46 3.79
CA ASN A 113 -6.95 14.74 3.69
C ASN A 113 -5.54 14.60 3.09
N ARG A 114 -4.87 13.46 3.29
CA ARG A 114 -3.58 13.14 2.67
C ARG A 114 -3.74 12.55 1.28
N PHE A 115 -4.68 11.64 1.12
CA PHE A 115 -4.87 10.93 -0.15
C PHE A 115 -5.29 11.86 -1.30
N LEU A 116 -6.25 12.76 -1.07
CA LEU A 116 -6.81 13.58 -2.14
C LEU A 116 -5.78 14.50 -2.82
N PRO A 117 -4.89 15.20 -2.11
CA PRO A 117 -3.81 15.96 -2.75
C PRO A 117 -2.83 15.08 -3.53
N LEU A 118 -2.40 13.94 -2.96
CA LEU A 118 -1.49 13.01 -3.62
C LEU A 118 -2.12 12.38 -4.86
N TYR A 119 -3.41 12.06 -4.81
CA TYR A 119 -4.15 11.54 -5.96
C TYR A 119 -4.26 12.55 -7.11
N ARG A 120 -4.37 13.85 -6.81
CA ARG A 120 -4.34 14.91 -7.84
C ARG A 120 -2.96 15.03 -8.52
N ALA A 121 -1.91 14.67 -7.82
CA ALA A 121 -0.52 14.63 -8.30
C ALA A 121 -0.03 13.19 -8.52
N LEU A 122 -0.92 12.29 -8.96
CA LEU A 122 -0.66 10.87 -9.12
C LEU A 122 0.59 10.64 -9.99
N GLY A 123 1.51 9.79 -9.53
CA GLY A 123 2.77 9.51 -10.20
C GLY A 123 3.86 10.57 -9.98
N SER A 124 3.67 11.54 -9.08
CA SER A 124 4.72 12.51 -8.76
C SER A 124 5.97 11.82 -8.18
N GLU A 125 7.14 12.34 -8.52
CA GLU A 125 8.42 11.83 -8.01
C GLU A 125 8.48 11.86 -6.47
N GLU A 126 7.90 12.88 -5.84
CA GLU A 126 7.84 13.01 -4.37
C GLU A 126 7.06 11.86 -3.73
N THR A 127 5.89 11.49 -4.30
CA THR A 127 5.09 10.37 -3.80
C THR A 127 5.82 9.05 -3.99
N ASN A 128 6.46 8.86 -5.15
CA ASN A 128 7.21 7.64 -5.45
C ASN A 128 8.46 7.52 -4.56
N ALA A 129 9.16 8.62 -4.31
CA ALA A 129 10.30 8.65 -3.40
C ALA A 129 9.88 8.32 -1.96
N GLU A 130 8.74 8.86 -1.49
CA GLU A 130 8.23 8.55 -0.16
C GLU A 130 7.76 7.10 -0.06
N TYR A 131 7.13 6.54 -1.09
CA TYR A 131 6.78 5.12 -1.16
C TYR A 131 8.03 4.23 -1.07
N ARG A 132 9.07 4.53 -1.86
CA ARG A 132 10.36 3.81 -1.86
C ARG A 132 11.00 3.83 -0.46
N LYS A 133 11.09 5.01 0.15
CA LYS A 133 11.66 5.20 1.49
C LYS A 133 10.94 4.36 2.56
N ARG A 134 9.62 4.20 2.46
CA ARG A 134 8.79 3.43 3.38
C ARG A 134 8.78 1.94 3.10
N SER A 135 9.25 1.53 1.91
CA SER A 135 9.21 0.14 1.45
C SER A 135 10.28 -0.70 2.16
N PHE A 136 9.90 -1.39 3.23
CA PHE A 136 10.84 -2.16 4.04
C PHE A 136 11.24 -3.52 3.43
N VAL A 137 10.69 -3.88 2.26
CA VAL A 137 11.11 -5.07 1.51
C VAL A 137 12.43 -4.87 0.77
N LEU A 138 12.81 -3.61 0.51
CA LEU A 138 14.05 -3.30 -0.19
C LEU A 138 15.28 -3.81 0.58
N GLY A 139 16.22 -4.39 -0.15
CA GLY A 139 17.41 -5.05 0.38
C GLY A 139 17.17 -6.47 0.90
N ARG A 140 15.93 -6.96 0.95
CA ARG A 140 15.58 -8.29 1.47
C ARG A 140 15.44 -9.32 0.35
N MET A 141 15.62 -10.59 0.72
CA MET A 141 15.24 -11.71 -0.12
C MET A 141 13.71 -11.83 -0.15
N VAL A 142 13.18 -12.01 -1.32
CA VAL A 142 11.75 -12.20 -1.61
C VAL A 142 11.57 -13.43 -2.50
N ASN A 143 10.38 -13.97 -2.53
CA ASN A 143 10.01 -15.03 -3.45
C ASN A 143 9.20 -14.45 -4.60
N VAL A 144 9.72 -14.49 -5.80
CA VAL A 144 9.00 -14.14 -7.02
C VAL A 144 8.17 -15.36 -7.45
N ILE A 145 6.86 -15.18 -7.48
CA ILE A 145 5.89 -16.22 -7.86
C ILE A 145 5.46 -15.96 -9.30
N SER A 146 5.77 -16.89 -10.19
CA SER A 146 5.38 -16.85 -11.59
C SER A 146 4.54 -18.09 -11.96
N GLY A 147 3.99 -18.13 -13.16
CA GLY A 147 3.27 -19.31 -13.67
C GLY A 147 4.14 -20.58 -13.76
N THR A 148 5.47 -20.46 -13.71
CA THR A 148 6.44 -21.54 -13.77
C THR A 148 6.98 -21.98 -12.42
N GLY A 149 6.68 -21.24 -11.33
CA GLY A 149 7.13 -21.59 -9.99
C GLY A 149 7.48 -20.41 -9.10
N THR A 150 8.25 -20.69 -8.07
CA THR A 150 8.72 -19.69 -7.09
C THR A 150 10.23 -19.61 -7.14
N THR A 151 10.77 -18.42 -7.38
CA THR A 151 12.21 -18.17 -7.47
C THR A 151 12.63 -17.12 -6.43
N PRO A 152 13.65 -17.39 -5.60
CA PRO A 152 14.19 -16.39 -4.68
C PRO A 152 14.94 -15.30 -5.45
N ALA A 153 14.73 -14.04 -5.04
CA ALA A 153 15.42 -12.89 -5.60
C ALA A 153 15.59 -11.81 -4.51
N ARG A 154 16.50 -10.88 -4.72
CA ARG A 154 16.67 -9.72 -3.83
C ARG A 154 15.85 -8.56 -4.34
N ALA A 155 14.98 -8.00 -3.53
CA ALA A 155 14.30 -6.75 -3.84
C ALA A 155 15.31 -5.60 -3.76
N ILE A 156 15.60 -4.95 -4.89
CA ILE A 156 16.67 -3.95 -4.97
C ILE A 156 16.16 -2.52 -5.11
N ASP A 157 15.02 -2.33 -5.75
CA ASP A 157 14.43 -1.00 -5.94
C ASP A 157 12.91 -1.09 -6.20
N VAL A 158 12.30 0.07 -6.33
CA VAL A 158 10.95 0.29 -6.84
C VAL A 158 11.07 1.33 -7.96
N ASP A 159 10.61 1.01 -9.15
CA ASP A 159 10.72 1.88 -10.31
C ASP A 159 9.74 3.08 -10.27
N GLU A 160 9.78 3.91 -11.31
CA GLU A 160 8.94 5.11 -11.45
C GLU A 160 7.43 4.82 -11.47
N ARG A 161 7.03 3.59 -11.79
CA ARG A 161 5.64 3.10 -11.74
C ARG A 161 5.34 2.32 -10.48
N CYS A 162 6.20 2.41 -9.47
CA CYS A 162 6.12 1.67 -8.22
C CYS A 162 6.09 0.14 -8.37
N ARG A 163 6.68 -0.41 -9.45
CA ARG A 163 6.89 -1.84 -9.62
C ARG A 163 8.16 -2.25 -8.86
N LEU A 164 8.12 -3.43 -8.24
CA LEU A 164 9.28 -3.95 -7.52
C LEU A 164 10.34 -4.42 -8.51
N VAL A 165 11.55 -3.92 -8.35
CA VAL A 165 12.71 -4.39 -9.11
C VAL A 165 13.44 -5.43 -8.28
N VAL A 166 13.65 -6.60 -8.84
CA VAL A 166 14.34 -7.71 -8.17
C VAL A 166 15.61 -8.11 -8.92
N GLU A 167 16.58 -8.62 -8.21
CA GLU A 167 17.83 -9.15 -8.74
C GLU A 167 17.95 -10.63 -8.34
N TYR A 168 18.07 -11.49 -9.34
CA TYR A 168 18.25 -12.93 -9.18
C TYR A 168 19.72 -13.27 -8.90
N GLU A 169 19.99 -14.54 -8.51
CA GLU A 169 21.32 -15.01 -8.14
C GLU A 169 22.34 -14.93 -9.32
N ASP A 170 21.86 -15.06 -10.55
CA ASP A 170 22.66 -14.91 -11.78
C ASP A 170 22.94 -13.46 -12.19
N GLY A 171 22.47 -12.48 -11.44
CA GLY A 171 22.60 -11.06 -11.69
C GLY A 171 21.52 -10.49 -12.65
N HIS A 172 20.59 -11.32 -13.14
CA HIS A 172 19.46 -10.84 -13.94
C HIS A 172 18.55 -9.95 -13.09
N ARG A 173 17.98 -8.91 -13.70
CA ARG A 173 17.03 -7.98 -13.05
C ARG A 173 15.73 -7.93 -13.81
N GLU A 174 14.66 -7.91 -13.05
CA GLU A 174 13.30 -7.80 -13.58
C GLU A 174 12.51 -6.77 -12.78
#